data_c60bf87203832ddc7ae290d8bf0be4ae
#
_entry.id   c60bf87203832ddc7ae290d8bf0be4ae
#
_cell.length_a   1.000
_cell.length_b   1.000
_cell.length_c   1.000
_cell.angle_alpha   90.00
_cell.angle_beta   90.00
_cell.angle_gamma   90.00
#
_symmetry.space_group_name_H-M   'P 1'
#
loop_
_entity.id
_entity.type
_entity.pdbx_description
1 polymer ?
#
loop_
_entity_poly.entity_id
_entity_poly.type
_entity_poly.pdbx_seq_one_letter_code
_entity_poly.pdbx_strand_id
1 'polypeptide(L)'
;ETAAKKAATAELYADREVMRARILAGLATARERAGDLQAVVMGYCFGGAATLELARSGAAEDVVAYTSFHGGLATPEGQSWEGVDAFVLVAHGGADAAISLDDVAQLAREMEAAETPYEIQIYSGAPHAFTVFGSERYREGADEQSWTAFTVLLSERLDR
;
A
#
# COMPACT_ATOMS: atom_id res chain seq x y z
N GLU A 1 -4.93 -10.54 -22.34
CA GLU A 1 -5.07 -9.46 -21.34
C GLU A 1 -4.26 -9.75 -20.07
N THR A 2 -4.40 -10.94 -19.48
CA THR A 2 -3.68 -11.33 -18.25
C THR A 2 -2.16 -11.38 -18.43
N ALA A 3 -1.66 -11.88 -19.56
CA ALA A 3 -0.23 -11.95 -19.86
C ALA A 3 0.39 -10.55 -19.99
N ALA A 4 -0.28 -9.62 -20.67
CA ALA A 4 0.17 -8.24 -20.79
C ALA A 4 0.22 -7.51 -19.44
N LYS A 5 -0.78 -7.73 -18.57
CA LYS A 5 -0.78 -7.17 -17.20
C LYS A 5 0.39 -7.70 -16.37
N LYS A 6 0.67 -9.01 -16.45
CA LYS A 6 1.82 -9.62 -15.76
C LYS A 6 3.15 -9.07 -16.26
N ALA A 7 3.31 -8.91 -17.58
CA ALA A 7 4.52 -8.34 -18.18
C ALA A 7 4.74 -6.89 -17.70
N ALA A 8 3.73 -6.03 -17.77
CA ALA A 8 3.80 -4.65 -17.32
C ALA A 8 4.13 -4.54 -15.82
N THR A 9 3.55 -5.42 -14.99
CA THR A 9 3.87 -5.47 -13.56
C THR A 9 5.32 -5.89 -13.33
N ALA A 10 5.80 -6.90 -14.05
CA ALA A 10 7.18 -7.37 -13.93
C ALA A 10 8.20 -6.29 -14.36
N GLU A 11 7.92 -5.53 -15.43
CA GLU A 11 8.74 -4.40 -15.86
C GLU A 11 8.86 -3.34 -14.76
N LEU A 12 7.74 -2.99 -14.11
CA LEU A 12 7.74 -2.00 -13.03
C LEU A 12 8.42 -2.50 -11.76
N TYR A 13 8.36 -3.79 -11.46
CA TYR A 13 9.15 -4.36 -10.37
C TYR A 13 10.64 -4.40 -10.67
N ALA A 14 11.03 -4.56 -11.93
CA ALA A 14 12.43 -4.53 -12.36
C ALA A 14 13.00 -3.09 -12.40
N ASP A 15 12.14 -2.09 -12.65
CA ASP A 15 12.52 -0.68 -12.66
C ASP A 15 11.65 0.13 -11.70
N ARG A 16 12.12 0.20 -10.44
CA ARG A 16 11.43 0.90 -9.35
C ARG A 16 11.41 2.42 -9.53
N GLU A 17 12.38 2.98 -10.23
CA GLU A 17 12.40 4.42 -10.52
C GLU A 17 11.28 4.79 -11.48
N VAL A 18 11.08 4.00 -12.53
CA VAL A 18 9.96 4.17 -13.45
C VAL A 18 8.62 3.96 -12.73
N MET A 19 8.53 2.99 -11.81
CA MET A 19 7.33 2.79 -11.00
C MET A 19 7.00 4.06 -10.20
N ARG A 20 7.97 4.60 -9.45
CA ARG A 20 7.80 5.83 -8.66
C ARG A 20 7.44 7.02 -9.52
N ALA A 21 8.15 7.22 -10.64
CA ALA A 21 7.88 8.33 -11.56
C ALA A 21 6.44 8.33 -12.08
N ARG A 22 5.88 7.15 -12.39
CA ARG A 22 4.47 7.02 -12.82
C ARG A 22 3.48 7.38 -11.73
N ILE A 23 3.73 6.97 -10.48
CA ILE A 23 2.86 7.31 -9.35
C ILE A 23 2.93 8.81 -9.07
N LEU A 24 4.13 9.39 -9.07
CA LEU A 24 4.34 10.83 -8.86
C LEU A 24 3.67 11.67 -9.95
N ALA A 25 3.71 11.24 -11.21
CA ALA A 25 2.99 11.90 -12.30
C ALA A 25 1.47 11.87 -12.09
N GLY A 26 0.94 10.74 -11.58
CA GLY A 26 -0.47 10.64 -11.19
C GLY A 26 -0.83 11.59 -10.05
N LEU A 27 0.00 11.67 -9.02
CA LEU A 27 -0.17 12.58 -7.89
C LEU A 27 -0.10 14.06 -8.34
N ALA A 28 0.85 14.41 -9.19
CA ALA A 28 0.95 15.75 -9.77
C ALA A 28 -0.32 16.14 -10.54
N THR A 29 -0.83 15.22 -11.38
CA THR A 29 -2.09 15.44 -12.11
C THR A 29 -3.30 15.58 -11.18
N ALA A 30 -3.33 14.86 -10.07
CA ALA A 30 -4.39 15.02 -9.07
C ALA A 30 -4.34 16.40 -8.41
N ARG A 31 -3.13 16.88 -8.07
CA ARG A 31 -2.91 18.21 -7.49
C ARG A 31 -3.27 19.35 -8.43
N GLU A 32 -2.97 19.23 -9.72
CA GLU A 32 -3.40 20.21 -10.74
C GLU A 32 -4.92 20.43 -10.73
N ARG A 33 -5.70 19.40 -10.35
CA ARG A 33 -7.17 19.45 -10.31
C ARG A 33 -7.75 19.80 -8.95
N ALA A 34 -7.14 19.33 -7.89
CA ALA A 34 -7.64 19.46 -6.52
C ALA A 34 -6.98 20.63 -5.74
N GLY A 35 -5.85 21.17 -6.24
CA GLY A 35 -5.01 22.12 -5.51
C GLY A 35 -3.97 21.43 -4.63
N ASP A 36 -3.15 22.23 -3.95
CA ASP A 36 -2.05 21.77 -3.07
C ASP A 36 -2.62 21.33 -1.70
N LEU A 37 -3.35 20.22 -1.71
CA LEU A 37 -3.90 19.62 -0.52
C LEU A 37 -3.02 18.45 -0.06
N GLN A 38 -3.04 18.18 1.24
CA GLN A 38 -2.49 16.93 1.78
C GLN A 38 -3.13 15.74 1.09
N ALA A 39 -2.35 14.70 0.85
CA ALA A 39 -2.80 13.52 0.14
C ALA A 39 -2.64 12.25 0.99
N VAL A 40 -3.53 11.29 0.76
CA VAL A 40 -3.36 9.89 1.16
C VAL A 40 -3.24 9.05 -0.10
N VAL A 41 -2.21 8.22 -0.19
CA VAL A 41 -2.00 7.32 -1.32
C VAL A 41 -2.41 5.91 -0.90
N MET A 42 -3.25 5.26 -1.71
CA MET A 42 -3.70 3.90 -1.44
C MET A 42 -3.64 3.02 -2.68
N GLY A 43 -3.53 1.72 -2.47
CA GLY A 43 -3.54 0.78 -3.57
C GLY A 43 -3.88 -0.65 -3.17
N TYR A 44 -4.35 -1.42 -4.16
CA TYR A 44 -4.71 -2.82 -4.02
C TYR A 44 -3.72 -3.70 -4.78
N CYS A 45 -3.37 -4.86 -4.23
CA CYS A 45 -2.51 -5.84 -4.87
C CYS A 45 -1.16 -5.21 -5.30
N PHE A 46 -0.84 -5.19 -6.60
CA PHE A 46 0.32 -4.48 -7.14
C PHE A 46 0.32 -2.99 -6.75
N GLY A 47 -0.84 -2.34 -6.77
CA GLY A 47 -0.98 -0.94 -6.33
C GLY A 47 -0.62 -0.75 -4.86
N GLY A 48 -0.93 -1.72 -3.99
CA GLY A 48 -0.50 -1.70 -2.59
C GLY A 48 1.02 -1.77 -2.44
N ALA A 49 1.68 -2.65 -3.18
CA ALA A 49 3.15 -2.72 -3.21
C ALA A 49 3.77 -1.42 -3.76
N ALA A 50 3.18 -0.83 -4.80
CA ALA A 50 3.62 0.43 -5.39
C ALA A 50 3.44 1.62 -4.42
N THR A 51 2.38 1.61 -3.62
CA THR A 51 2.15 2.58 -2.54
C THR A 51 3.27 2.51 -1.48
N LEU A 52 3.64 1.31 -1.04
CA LEU A 52 4.74 1.13 -0.08
C LEU A 52 6.11 1.48 -0.70
N GLU A 53 6.30 1.24 -1.99
CA GLU A 53 7.49 1.67 -2.73
C GLU A 53 7.61 3.20 -2.73
N LEU A 54 6.49 3.91 -2.95
CA LEU A 54 6.48 5.37 -2.90
C LEU A 54 6.79 5.89 -1.49
N ALA A 55 6.21 5.27 -0.46
CA ALA A 55 6.48 5.62 0.93
C ALA A 55 7.98 5.56 1.26
N ARG A 56 8.63 4.42 0.98
CA ARG A 56 10.08 4.23 1.23
C ARG A 56 10.97 5.17 0.43
N SER A 57 10.51 5.65 -0.71
CA SER A 57 11.32 6.55 -1.54
C SER A 57 11.45 7.97 -0.98
N GLY A 58 10.56 8.39 -0.08
CA GLY A 58 10.48 9.76 0.41
C GLY A 58 10.23 10.83 -0.67
N ALA A 59 9.88 10.41 -1.90
CA ALA A 59 9.81 11.30 -3.05
C ALA A 59 8.48 12.06 -3.18
N ALA A 60 7.48 11.74 -2.35
CA ALA A 60 6.17 12.38 -2.39
C ALA A 60 6.03 13.38 -1.24
N GLU A 61 6.03 14.67 -1.57
CA GLU A 61 5.75 15.74 -0.62
C GLU A 61 4.25 15.76 -0.25
N ASP A 62 3.93 16.20 0.97
CA ASP A 62 2.54 16.38 1.48
C ASP A 62 1.64 15.12 1.42
N VAL A 63 2.24 13.93 1.37
CA VAL A 63 1.53 12.67 1.57
C VAL A 63 1.59 12.32 3.06
N VAL A 64 0.43 12.36 3.72
CA VAL A 64 0.32 12.17 5.18
C VAL A 64 0.08 10.71 5.57
N ALA A 65 -0.36 9.87 4.65
CA ALA A 65 -0.51 8.44 4.88
C ALA A 65 -0.45 7.62 3.59
N TYR A 66 -0.06 6.36 3.75
CA TYR A 66 0.00 5.33 2.71
C TYR A 66 -0.82 4.11 3.13
N THR A 67 -1.67 3.58 2.25
CA THR A 67 -2.48 2.39 2.56
C THR A 67 -2.28 1.29 1.54
N SER A 68 -1.93 0.11 2.00
CA SER A 68 -1.75 -1.09 1.18
C SER A 68 -2.82 -2.13 1.50
N PHE A 69 -3.69 -2.43 0.53
CA PHE A 69 -4.65 -3.54 0.63
C PHE A 69 -4.09 -4.76 -0.07
N HIS A 70 -3.85 -5.84 0.67
CA HIS A 70 -3.27 -7.10 0.20
C HIS A 70 -2.12 -6.92 -0.82
N GLY A 71 -1.29 -5.91 -0.62
CA GLY A 71 -0.12 -5.64 -1.46
C GLY A 71 1.09 -6.48 -1.08
N GLY A 72 2.07 -6.55 -1.99
CA GLY A 72 3.38 -7.11 -1.68
C GLY A 72 4.11 -6.28 -0.62
N LEU A 73 4.66 -6.93 0.41
CA LEU A 73 5.18 -6.29 1.62
C LEU A 73 6.70 -6.22 1.68
N ALA A 74 7.40 -6.99 0.85
CA ALA A 74 8.85 -7.07 0.89
C ALA A 74 9.52 -5.70 0.63
N THR A 75 10.48 -5.36 1.47
CA THR A 75 11.36 -4.21 1.25
C THR A 75 12.49 -4.64 0.31
N PRO A 76 12.65 -4.01 -0.86
CA PRO A 76 13.71 -4.33 -1.80
C PRO A 76 15.10 -4.05 -1.21
N GLU A 77 16.11 -4.79 -1.70
CA GLU A 77 17.50 -4.54 -1.34
C GLU A 77 17.89 -3.07 -1.61
N GLY A 78 18.58 -2.48 -0.65
CA GLY A 78 19.01 -1.07 -0.71
C GLY A 78 17.92 -0.04 -0.39
N GLN A 79 16.73 -0.47 -0.01
CA GLN A 79 15.69 0.40 0.53
C GLN A 79 15.51 0.19 2.03
N SER A 80 14.97 1.21 2.70
CA SER A 80 14.63 1.16 4.12
C SER A 80 13.37 1.97 4.42
N TRP A 81 12.91 1.90 5.66
CA TRP A 81 11.81 2.71 6.19
C TRP A 81 12.30 3.97 6.93
N GLU A 82 13.63 4.17 7.00
CA GLU A 82 14.22 5.34 7.67
C GLU A 82 13.72 6.65 7.05
N GLY A 83 13.28 7.57 7.92
CA GLY A 83 12.77 8.88 7.51
C GLY A 83 11.36 8.88 6.92
N VAL A 84 10.62 7.78 7.02
CA VAL A 84 9.21 7.73 6.65
C VAL A 84 8.34 8.16 7.82
N ASP A 85 7.98 9.45 7.87
CA ASP A 85 7.13 10.04 8.92
C ASP A 85 5.64 9.92 8.65
N ALA A 86 5.24 9.65 7.40
CA ALA A 86 3.85 9.43 7.03
C ALA A 86 3.32 8.10 7.59
N PHE A 87 2.05 8.09 7.99
CA PHE A 87 1.43 6.89 8.56
C PHE A 87 1.25 5.78 7.52
N VAL A 88 1.52 4.54 7.87
CA VAL A 88 1.36 3.38 6.98
C VAL A 88 0.27 2.45 7.50
N LEU A 89 -0.82 2.29 6.74
CA LEU A 89 -1.86 1.29 7.01
C LEU A 89 -1.69 0.10 6.07
N VAL A 90 -1.64 -1.10 6.63
CA VAL A 90 -1.61 -2.36 5.88
C VAL A 90 -2.83 -3.21 6.23
N ALA A 91 -3.64 -3.52 5.24
CA ALA A 91 -4.78 -4.42 5.33
C ALA A 91 -4.43 -5.76 4.66
N HIS A 92 -4.17 -6.81 5.45
CA HIS A 92 -3.62 -8.07 4.98
C HIS A 92 -4.55 -9.27 5.22
N GLY A 93 -4.63 -10.17 4.24
CA GLY A 93 -5.38 -11.42 4.36
C GLY A 93 -4.58 -12.50 5.09
N GLY A 94 -5.08 -12.99 6.24
CA GLY A 94 -4.38 -14.01 7.03
C GLY A 94 -4.23 -15.38 6.35
N ALA A 95 -4.94 -15.63 5.24
CA ALA A 95 -4.82 -16.81 4.39
C ALA A 95 -4.24 -16.48 3.01
N ASP A 96 -3.51 -15.38 2.88
CA ASP A 96 -2.80 -15.02 1.64
C ASP A 96 -1.67 -16.02 1.38
N ALA A 97 -1.78 -16.78 0.28
CA ALA A 97 -0.80 -17.80 -0.10
C ALA A 97 0.39 -17.20 -0.90
N ALA A 98 0.29 -15.94 -1.34
CA ALA A 98 1.33 -15.27 -2.11
C ALA A 98 2.23 -14.41 -1.22
N ILE A 99 1.67 -13.85 -0.15
CA ILE A 99 2.36 -12.99 0.81
C ILE A 99 2.09 -13.56 2.19
N SER A 100 3.14 -14.04 2.84
CA SER A 100 3.04 -14.81 4.08
C SER A 100 2.87 -13.92 5.32
N LEU A 101 2.46 -14.51 6.42
CA LEU A 101 2.49 -13.83 7.72
C LEU A 101 3.93 -13.53 8.20
N ASP A 102 4.93 -14.26 7.71
CA ASP A 102 6.33 -13.94 7.97
C ASP A 102 6.75 -12.64 7.27
N ASP A 103 6.24 -12.37 6.06
CA ASP A 103 6.44 -11.09 5.36
C ASP A 103 5.80 -9.93 6.14
N VAL A 104 4.61 -10.15 6.71
CA VAL A 104 3.95 -9.17 7.59
C VAL A 104 4.79 -8.89 8.83
N ALA A 105 5.28 -9.93 9.48
CA ALA A 105 6.10 -9.80 10.67
C ALA A 105 7.46 -9.14 10.36
N GLN A 106 8.02 -9.39 9.20
CA GLN A 106 9.25 -8.74 8.74
C GLN A 106 9.02 -7.24 8.52
N LEU A 107 7.97 -6.88 7.78
CA LEU A 107 7.60 -5.48 7.56
C LEU A 107 7.39 -4.73 8.88
N ALA A 108 6.67 -5.33 9.83
CA ALA A 108 6.44 -4.74 11.14
C ALA A 108 7.78 -4.46 11.88
N ARG A 109 8.71 -5.42 11.88
CA ARG A 109 10.03 -5.24 12.48
C ARG A 109 10.84 -4.13 11.81
N GLU A 110 10.76 -3.99 10.50
CA GLU A 110 11.46 -2.94 9.75
C GLU A 110 10.92 -1.55 10.08
N MET A 111 9.58 -1.40 10.14
CA MET A 111 8.94 -0.13 10.49
C MET A 111 9.17 0.24 11.96
N GLU A 112 9.12 -0.73 12.90
CA GLU A 112 9.48 -0.50 14.30
C GLU A 112 10.92 -0.02 14.45
N ALA A 113 11.87 -0.65 13.76
CA ALA A 113 13.28 -0.28 13.83
C ALA A 113 13.57 1.13 13.25
N ALA A 114 12.74 1.57 12.31
CA ALA A 114 12.83 2.89 11.68
C ALA A 114 11.94 3.95 12.35
N GLU A 115 11.21 3.60 13.43
CA GLU A 115 10.24 4.47 14.10
C GLU A 115 9.13 5.02 13.18
N THR A 116 8.89 4.32 12.05
CA THR A 116 7.79 4.66 11.11
C THR A 116 6.44 4.40 11.77
N PRO A 117 5.51 5.36 11.81
CA PRO A 117 4.18 5.14 12.39
C PRO A 117 3.33 4.24 11.49
N TYR A 118 2.78 3.15 12.03
CA TYR A 118 2.00 2.20 11.25
C TYR A 118 0.88 1.50 12.02
N GLU A 119 -0.03 0.90 11.26
CA GLU A 119 -1.00 -0.09 11.71
C GLU A 119 -1.07 -1.23 10.70
N ILE A 120 -1.09 -2.48 11.17
CA ILE A 120 -1.28 -3.66 10.34
C ILE A 120 -2.51 -4.42 10.84
N GLN A 121 -3.51 -4.55 9.99
CA GLN A 121 -4.70 -5.36 10.25
C GLN A 121 -4.63 -6.66 9.47
N ILE A 122 -4.82 -7.80 10.17
CA ILE A 122 -4.79 -9.13 9.59
C ILE A 122 -6.17 -9.76 9.70
N TYR A 123 -6.76 -10.11 8.55
CA TYR A 123 -8.11 -10.67 8.48
C TYR A 123 -8.04 -12.20 8.35
N SER A 124 -8.47 -12.91 9.42
CA SER A 124 -8.44 -14.37 9.47
C SER A 124 -9.22 -15.00 8.31
N GLY A 125 -8.60 -15.96 7.61
CA GLY A 125 -9.22 -16.70 6.52
C GLY A 125 -9.40 -15.89 5.22
N ALA A 126 -9.04 -14.62 5.18
CA ALA A 126 -9.07 -13.82 3.97
C ALA A 126 -7.86 -14.14 3.06
N PRO A 127 -8.08 -14.55 1.79
CA PRO A 127 -7.00 -14.81 0.84
C PRO A 127 -6.51 -13.51 0.20
N HIS A 128 -5.46 -13.61 -0.63
CA HIS A 128 -5.08 -12.51 -1.52
C HIS A 128 -6.25 -12.01 -2.37
N ALA A 129 -6.37 -10.71 -2.54
CA ALA A 129 -7.46 -10.06 -3.28
C ALA A 129 -8.87 -10.26 -2.65
N PHE A 130 -8.94 -10.33 -1.32
CA PHE A 130 -10.20 -10.50 -0.57
C PHE A 130 -11.23 -9.38 -0.78
N THR A 131 -10.81 -8.24 -1.33
CA THR A 131 -11.66 -7.08 -1.63
C THR A 131 -12.33 -7.15 -3.02
N VAL A 132 -12.01 -8.15 -3.84
CA VAL A 132 -12.53 -8.24 -5.22
C VAL A 132 -13.94 -8.82 -5.21
N PHE A 133 -14.92 -7.92 -5.17
CA PHE A 133 -16.34 -8.27 -5.17
C PHE A 133 -16.71 -9.20 -6.33
N GLY A 134 -17.53 -10.22 -6.04
CA GLY A 134 -17.98 -11.20 -7.02
C GLY A 134 -16.95 -12.27 -7.39
N SER A 135 -15.76 -12.27 -6.82
CA SER A 135 -14.78 -13.34 -6.98
C SER A 135 -14.90 -14.39 -5.87
N GLU A 136 -14.40 -15.61 -6.11
CA GLU A 136 -14.30 -16.67 -5.08
C GLU A 136 -13.42 -16.27 -3.88
N ARG A 137 -12.57 -15.27 -4.07
CA ARG A 137 -11.65 -14.73 -3.05
C ARG A 137 -12.30 -13.67 -2.15
N TYR A 138 -13.44 -13.11 -2.56
CA TYR A 138 -14.10 -12.06 -1.81
C TYR A 138 -14.46 -12.51 -0.39
N ARG A 139 -14.16 -11.66 0.57
CA ARG A 139 -14.52 -11.85 1.98
C ARG A 139 -15.13 -10.55 2.49
N GLU A 140 -16.46 -10.50 2.52
CA GLU A 140 -17.24 -9.31 2.88
C GLU A 140 -16.76 -8.67 4.18
N GLY A 141 -16.67 -9.44 5.28
CA GLY A 141 -16.25 -8.89 6.56
C GLY A 141 -14.82 -8.33 6.56
N ALA A 142 -13.88 -8.92 5.79
CA ALA A 142 -12.53 -8.40 5.65
C ALA A 142 -12.49 -7.13 4.78
N ASP A 143 -13.28 -7.11 3.70
CA ASP A 143 -13.43 -5.95 2.82
C ASP A 143 -14.01 -4.74 3.59
N GLU A 144 -15.13 -4.92 4.27
CA GLU A 144 -15.79 -3.86 5.06
C GLU A 144 -14.91 -3.34 6.20
N GLN A 145 -14.22 -4.22 6.93
CA GLN A 145 -13.34 -3.82 8.02
C GLN A 145 -12.11 -3.06 7.49
N SER A 146 -11.50 -3.53 6.40
CA SER A 146 -10.36 -2.86 5.80
C SER A 146 -10.73 -1.49 5.24
N TRP A 147 -11.90 -1.36 4.63
CA TRP A 147 -12.43 -0.09 4.16
C TRP A 147 -12.76 0.87 5.31
N THR A 148 -13.32 0.35 6.40
CA THR A 148 -13.59 1.13 7.61
C THR A 148 -12.29 1.67 8.21
N ALA A 149 -11.26 0.84 8.35
CA ALA A 149 -9.96 1.30 8.85
C ALA A 149 -9.37 2.42 7.96
N PHE A 150 -9.47 2.27 6.64
CA PHE A 150 -9.03 3.29 5.71
C PHE A 150 -9.82 4.59 5.82
N THR A 151 -11.14 4.55 5.94
CA THR A 151 -11.97 5.76 6.06
C THR A 151 -11.77 6.47 7.41
N VAL A 152 -11.52 5.73 8.49
CA VAL A 152 -11.10 6.31 9.76
C VAL A 152 -9.76 7.02 9.62
N LEU A 153 -8.77 6.37 8.99
CA LEU A 153 -7.48 7.00 8.70
C LEU A 153 -7.62 8.30 7.92
N LEU A 154 -8.49 8.34 6.89
CA LEU A 154 -8.74 9.56 6.13
C LEU A 154 -9.25 10.69 7.03
N SER A 155 -10.24 10.43 7.88
CA SER A 155 -10.80 11.46 8.77
C SER A 155 -9.77 11.95 9.80
N GLU A 156 -8.91 11.07 10.31
CA GLU A 156 -7.87 11.44 11.28
C GLU A 156 -6.72 12.26 10.68
N ARG A 157 -6.41 12.05 9.40
CA ARG A 157 -5.24 12.64 8.75
C ARG A 157 -5.54 13.84 7.86
N LEU A 158 -6.75 13.92 7.29
CA LEU A 158 -7.12 14.96 6.33
C LEU A 158 -8.04 16.05 6.92
N ASP A 159 -8.73 15.79 8.03
CA ASP A 159 -9.68 16.73 8.67
C ASP A 159 -9.01 17.70 9.67
N ARG A 160 -7.68 17.89 9.58
CA ARG A 160 -6.90 18.77 10.47
C ARG A 160 -6.47 20.06 9.78
#